data_f7e9130ac4064814c4827a40227e52ab
#
_entry.id   f7e9130ac4064814c4827a40227e52ab
#
_cell.length_a   1.000
_cell.length_b   1.000
_cell.length_c   1.000
_cell.angle_alpha   90.00
_cell.angle_beta   90.00
_cell.angle_gamma   90.00
#
_symmetry.space_group_name_H-M   'P 1'
#
loop_
_entity.id
_entity.type
_entity.pdbx_description
1 polymer ?
#
loop_
_entity_poly.entity_id
_entity_poly.type
_entity_poly.pdbx_seq_one_letter_code
_entity_poly.pdbx_strand_id
1 'polypeptide(L)'
;MNVRIVVADERKAMFYDCSKPTDLTPVGALENPTGGMKDIDLETDRAGRRFGGTTGVSHGQGGNASHHHGVDGERSTEKHELTMFAKEVGQRIDADRVGHKFDKLVLVAPPKMLGLLRQSLPTQSQSMLAGEIPKDLARHGTDAILNVIPRDTFFQ
;
A
#
# COMPACT_ATOMS: atom_id res chain seq x y z
N MET A 1 -11.15 -16.16 18.13
CA MET A 1 -10.66 -16.02 16.75
C MET A 1 -10.22 -14.59 16.52
N ASN A 2 -9.05 -14.40 15.96
CA ASN A 2 -8.54 -13.07 15.68
C ASN A 2 -8.57 -12.79 14.18
N VAL A 3 -9.18 -11.66 13.81
CA VAL A 3 -9.23 -11.19 12.42
C VAL A 3 -8.21 -10.06 12.28
N ARG A 4 -7.25 -10.25 11.38
CA ARG A 4 -6.31 -9.20 11.03
C ARG A 4 -6.92 -8.35 9.92
N ILE A 5 -6.97 -7.05 10.15
CA ILE A 5 -7.48 -6.10 9.18
C ILE A 5 -6.34 -5.19 8.75
N VAL A 6 -6.06 -5.16 7.46
CA VAL A 6 -5.01 -4.32 6.89
C VAL A 6 -5.69 -3.25 6.06
N VAL A 7 -5.52 -2.00 6.47
CA VAL A 7 -6.09 -0.85 5.78
C VAL A 7 -4.94 -0.06 5.16
N ALA A 8 -4.89 -0.02 3.84
CA ALA A 8 -3.74 0.54 3.15
C ALA A 8 -4.15 1.53 2.07
N ASP A 9 -3.27 2.46 1.79
CA ASP A 9 -3.29 3.31 0.60
C ASP A 9 -1.87 3.37 0.04
N GLU A 10 -1.61 4.31 -0.86
CA GLU A 10 -0.28 4.46 -1.45
C GLU A 10 0.77 5.00 -0.48
N ARG A 11 0.35 5.55 0.65
CA ARG A 11 1.24 6.21 1.62
C ARG A 11 1.52 5.38 2.84
N LYS A 12 0.55 4.60 3.30
CA LYS A 12 0.67 3.87 4.55
C LYS A 12 -0.21 2.64 4.56
N ALA A 13 0.14 1.73 5.44
CA ALA A 13 -0.68 0.57 5.77
C ALA A 13 -0.82 0.50 7.28
N MET A 14 -2.05 0.36 7.74
CA MET A 14 -2.38 0.21 9.15
C MET A 14 -2.82 -1.22 9.41
N PHE A 15 -2.33 -1.80 10.48
CA PHE A 15 -2.65 -3.17 10.87
C PHE A 15 -3.48 -3.15 12.14
N TYR A 16 -4.61 -3.83 12.09
CA TYR A 16 -5.52 -3.92 13.22
C TYR A 16 -5.82 -5.38 13.53
N ASP A 17 -6.06 -5.65 14.80
CA ASP A 17 -6.62 -6.92 15.24
C ASP A 17 -8.04 -6.71 15.75
N CYS A 18 -8.90 -7.65 15.42
CA CYS A 18 -10.31 -7.56 15.74
C CYS A 18 -10.80 -8.95 16.14
N SER A 19 -11.12 -9.12 17.41
CA SER A 19 -11.70 -10.37 17.92
C SER A 19 -13.21 -10.29 18.08
N LYS A 20 -13.75 -9.08 18.10
CA LYS A 20 -15.18 -8.80 18.19
C LYS A 20 -15.54 -7.72 17.19
N PRO A 21 -16.77 -7.74 16.66
CA PRO A 21 -17.18 -6.75 15.65
C PRO A 21 -17.12 -5.29 16.12
N THR A 22 -16.95 -5.06 17.41
CA THR A 22 -16.92 -3.71 17.99
C THR A 22 -15.52 -3.23 18.36
N ASP A 23 -14.53 -4.11 18.38
CA ASP A 23 -13.21 -3.78 18.89
C ASP A 23 -12.14 -3.88 17.80
N LEU A 24 -11.58 -2.75 17.45
CA LEU A 24 -10.49 -2.66 16.49
C LEU A 24 -9.26 -2.14 17.22
N THR A 25 -8.25 -2.97 17.34
CA THR A 25 -7.02 -2.64 18.06
C THR A 25 -5.88 -2.45 17.07
N PRO A 26 -5.24 -1.27 17.02
CA PRO A 26 -4.08 -1.10 16.15
C PRO A 26 -2.90 -1.90 16.69
N VAL A 27 -2.24 -2.65 15.81
CA VAL A 27 -1.10 -3.51 16.16
C VAL A 27 0.16 -3.17 15.38
N GLY A 28 0.08 -2.24 14.45
CA GLY A 28 1.25 -1.82 13.69
C GLY A 28 0.90 -0.91 12.54
N ALA A 29 1.93 -0.37 11.94
CA ALA A 29 1.80 0.48 10.77
C ALA A 29 3.09 0.40 9.95
N LEU A 30 2.95 0.58 8.65
CA LEU A 30 4.07 0.75 7.73
C LEU A 30 3.82 2.01 6.91
N GLU A 31 4.88 2.77 6.68
CA GLU A 31 4.80 3.94 5.83
C GLU A 31 5.61 3.71 4.56
N ASN A 32 5.05 4.16 3.44
CA ASN A 32 5.76 4.15 2.18
C ASN A 32 6.63 5.41 2.13
N PRO A 33 7.97 5.27 2.19
CA PRO A 33 8.85 6.45 2.26
C PRO A 33 8.70 7.37 1.05
N THR A 34 8.34 6.83 -0.10
CA THR A 34 8.19 7.61 -1.33
C THR A 34 6.79 8.18 -1.50
N GLY A 35 5.77 7.51 -0.97
CA GLY A 35 4.39 7.95 -1.10
C GLY A 35 4.10 9.27 -0.40
N GLY A 36 4.63 9.46 0.82
CA GLY A 36 4.45 10.70 1.56
C GLY A 36 5.28 11.86 1.01
N MET A 37 6.40 11.58 0.40
CA MET A 37 7.29 12.59 -0.16
C MET A 37 6.78 13.18 -1.46
N LYS A 38 5.92 12.50 -2.17
CA LYS A 38 5.44 12.95 -3.47
C LYS A 38 4.66 14.26 -3.44
N ASP A 39 3.96 14.53 -2.37
CA ASP A 39 3.13 15.74 -2.31
C ASP A 39 3.92 16.99 -1.97
N ILE A 40 5.02 16.86 -1.23
CA ILE A 40 5.77 17.99 -0.72
C ILE A 40 7.17 18.03 -1.34
N ASP A 41 7.89 16.94 -1.20
CA ASP A 41 9.30 16.90 -1.58
C ASP A 41 9.47 16.70 -3.08
N LEU A 42 8.50 16.15 -3.75
CA LEU A 42 8.59 15.95 -5.19
C LEU A 42 8.67 17.27 -5.95
N GLU A 43 7.93 18.28 -5.52
CA GLU A 43 8.01 19.60 -6.14
C GLU A 43 9.37 20.24 -5.89
N THR A 44 9.89 20.13 -4.68
CA THR A 44 11.19 20.64 -4.33
C THR A 44 12.30 19.89 -5.09
N ASP A 45 12.18 18.57 -5.14
CA ASP A 45 13.13 17.74 -5.86
C ASP A 45 13.08 17.99 -7.36
N ARG A 46 11.89 18.23 -7.90
CA ARG A 46 11.77 18.60 -9.31
C ARG A 46 12.51 19.88 -9.63
N ALA A 47 12.44 20.85 -8.77
CA ALA A 47 13.19 22.09 -8.95
C ALA A 47 14.70 21.84 -8.93
N GLY A 48 15.17 21.06 -7.98
CA GLY A 48 16.57 20.68 -7.89
C GLY A 48 16.99 19.81 -9.06
N ARG A 49 16.18 18.85 -9.43
CA ARG A 49 16.46 17.98 -10.58
C ARG A 49 16.45 18.73 -11.91
N ARG A 50 15.63 19.73 -12.04
CA ARG A 50 15.62 20.56 -13.25
C ARG A 50 16.97 21.22 -13.46
N PHE A 51 17.60 21.71 -12.43
CA PHE A 51 18.95 22.25 -12.54
C PHE A 51 19.94 21.18 -12.93
N GLY A 52 19.90 20.06 -12.26
CA GLY A 52 20.76 18.94 -12.61
C GLY A 52 20.47 18.40 -14.00
N GLY A 53 19.20 18.28 -14.33
CA GLY A 53 18.80 17.83 -15.64
C GLY A 53 19.19 18.78 -16.75
N THR A 54 19.15 20.05 -16.47
CA THR A 54 19.53 21.06 -17.45
C THR A 54 21.00 20.92 -17.82
N THR A 55 21.83 20.71 -16.82
CA THR A 55 23.25 20.52 -17.10
C THR A 55 23.50 19.21 -17.84
N GLY A 56 22.78 18.17 -17.50
CA GLY A 56 22.91 16.92 -18.22
C GLY A 56 22.37 16.99 -19.64
N VAL A 57 21.32 17.73 -19.82
CA VAL A 57 20.64 17.86 -21.10
C VAL A 57 21.42 18.75 -22.07
N SER A 58 22.36 19.52 -21.56
CA SER A 58 23.18 20.35 -22.46
C SER A 58 23.86 19.52 -23.56
N HIS A 59 23.91 18.25 -23.38
CA HIS A 59 24.43 17.35 -24.41
C HIS A 59 23.40 16.86 -25.41
N GLY A 60 22.23 17.22 -25.25
CA GLY A 60 21.10 17.29 -26.14
C GLY A 60 20.87 16.31 -27.26
N GLN A 61 21.74 15.44 -27.49
CA GLN A 61 21.61 14.56 -28.65
C GLN A 61 20.55 13.51 -28.54
N GLY A 62 20.17 13.19 -27.31
CA GLY A 62 19.12 12.23 -27.07
C GLY A 62 17.79 12.88 -26.73
N GLY A 63 17.67 14.19 -26.92
CA GLY A 63 16.56 14.94 -26.36
C GLY A 63 15.18 14.43 -26.75
N ASN A 64 15.01 14.03 -27.96
CA ASN A 64 13.69 13.60 -28.42
C ASN A 64 13.27 12.27 -27.83
N ALA A 65 14.19 11.35 -27.75
CA ALA A 65 13.90 10.05 -27.16
C ALA A 65 13.65 10.15 -25.66
N SER A 66 14.37 11.06 -25.01
CA SER A 66 14.26 11.19 -23.57
C SER A 66 12.92 11.77 -23.10
N HIS A 67 12.23 12.56 -23.93
CA HIS A 67 10.92 13.09 -23.55
C HIS A 67 9.89 11.98 -23.37
N HIS A 68 9.78 11.09 -24.30
CA HIS A 68 8.85 9.97 -24.18
C HIS A 68 9.24 9.05 -23.04
N HIS A 69 10.51 8.75 -22.93
CA HIS A 69 10.99 7.88 -21.86
C HIS A 69 10.83 8.49 -20.48
N GLY A 70 10.92 9.82 -20.38
CA GLY A 70 10.75 10.50 -19.10
C GLY A 70 9.37 10.32 -18.51
N VAL A 71 8.32 10.48 -19.33
CA VAL A 71 6.93 10.32 -18.88
C VAL A 71 6.64 8.88 -18.53
N ASP A 72 7.03 7.97 -19.41
CA ASP A 72 6.84 6.54 -19.17
C ASP A 72 7.68 6.06 -17.98
N GLY A 73 8.89 6.60 -17.83
CA GLY A 73 9.75 6.29 -16.69
C GLY A 73 9.17 6.72 -15.37
N GLU A 74 8.55 7.90 -15.31
CA GLU A 74 7.91 8.38 -14.09
C GLU A 74 6.75 7.47 -13.67
N ARG A 75 5.88 7.11 -14.60
CA ARG A 75 4.77 6.21 -14.34
C ARG A 75 5.26 4.83 -13.93
N SER A 76 6.28 4.33 -14.60
CA SER A 76 6.89 3.03 -14.26
C SER A 76 7.52 3.07 -12.88
N THR A 77 8.17 4.17 -12.51
CA THR A 77 8.78 4.34 -11.20
C THR A 77 7.72 4.37 -10.11
N GLU A 78 6.65 5.13 -10.29
CA GLU A 78 5.55 5.19 -9.34
C GLU A 78 4.90 3.83 -9.14
N LYS A 79 4.64 3.12 -10.22
CA LYS A 79 4.09 1.77 -10.16
C LYS A 79 5.06 0.82 -9.46
N HIS A 80 6.34 0.93 -9.74
CA HIS A 80 7.36 0.11 -9.10
C HIS A 80 7.42 0.36 -7.60
N GLU A 81 7.42 1.62 -7.20
CA GLU A 81 7.44 2.01 -5.77
C GLU A 81 6.22 1.48 -5.04
N LEU A 82 5.04 1.61 -5.65
CA LEU A 82 3.82 1.09 -5.05
C LEU A 82 3.84 -0.44 -4.96
N THR A 83 4.36 -1.09 -5.98
CA THR A 83 4.52 -2.55 -5.98
C THR A 83 5.48 -2.99 -4.87
N MET A 84 6.58 -2.28 -4.68
CA MET A 84 7.54 -2.58 -3.62
C MET A 84 6.93 -2.37 -2.24
N PHE A 85 6.12 -1.32 -2.07
CA PHE A 85 5.42 -1.11 -0.81
C PHE A 85 4.41 -2.22 -0.55
N ALA A 86 3.66 -2.62 -1.56
CA ALA A 86 2.72 -3.74 -1.43
C ALA A 86 3.44 -5.03 -1.03
N LYS A 87 4.63 -5.28 -1.57
CA LYS A 87 5.44 -6.43 -1.17
C LYS A 87 5.86 -6.36 0.29
N GLU A 88 6.25 -5.18 0.75
CA GLU A 88 6.63 -4.97 2.14
C GLU A 88 5.44 -5.25 3.08
N VAL A 89 4.26 -4.76 2.73
CA VAL A 89 3.04 -5.04 3.48
C VAL A 89 2.73 -6.53 3.47
N GLY A 90 2.84 -7.17 2.31
CA GLY A 90 2.62 -8.62 2.17
C GLY A 90 3.59 -9.44 3.00
N GLN A 91 4.85 -9.04 3.06
CA GLN A 91 5.85 -9.71 3.90
C GLN A 91 5.52 -9.61 5.38
N ARG A 92 5.05 -8.45 5.83
CA ARG A 92 4.62 -8.27 7.21
C ARG A 92 3.42 -9.16 7.53
N ILE A 93 2.45 -9.21 6.63
CA ILE A 93 1.28 -10.07 6.79
C ILE A 93 1.72 -11.54 6.90
N ASP A 94 2.59 -11.96 6.01
CA ASP A 94 3.04 -13.36 6.01
C ASP A 94 3.86 -13.71 7.26
N ALA A 95 4.71 -12.81 7.73
CA ALA A 95 5.44 -13.01 8.98
C ALA A 95 4.49 -13.19 10.16
N ASP A 96 3.44 -12.38 10.22
CA ASP A 96 2.44 -12.48 11.28
C ASP A 96 1.61 -13.76 11.15
N ARG A 97 1.35 -14.23 9.94
CA ARG A 97 0.71 -15.52 9.71
C ARG A 97 1.58 -16.67 10.24
N VAL A 98 2.85 -16.65 9.91
CA VAL A 98 3.80 -17.67 10.41
C VAL A 98 3.85 -17.66 11.93
N GLY A 99 3.77 -16.47 12.53
CA GLY A 99 3.71 -16.32 13.98
C GLY A 99 2.37 -16.64 14.63
N HIS A 100 1.40 -17.12 13.84
CA HIS A 100 0.05 -17.46 14.31
C HIS A 100 -0.67 -16.32 15.01
N LYS A 101 -0.45 -15.08 14.52
CA LYS A 101 -1.00 -13.90 15.15
C LYS A 101 -2.44 -13.61 14.75
N PHE A 102 -2.93 -14.25 13.71
CA PHE A 102 -4.32 -14.09 13.27
C PHE A 102 -4.84 -15.37 12.63
N ASP A 103 -6.16 -15.46 12.54
CA ASP A 103 -6.87 -16.61 11.96
C ASP A 103 -7.49 -16.29 10.61
N LYS A 104 -7.91 -15.04 10.43
CA LYS A 104 -8.49 -14.54 9.19
C LYS A 104 -7.89 -13.21 8.83
N LEU A 105 -7.91 -12.89 7.54
CA LEU A 105 -7.34 -11.66 7.00
C LEU A 105 -8.39 -10.92 6.18
N VAL A 106 -8.50 -9.62 6.41
CA VAL A 106 -9.32 -8.71 5.61
C VAL A 106 -8.43 -7.60 5.08
N LEU A 107 -8.50 -7.36 3.79
CA LEU A 107 -7.77 -6.27 3.14
C LEU A 107 -8.73 -5.15 2.77
N VAL A 108 -8.38 -3.92 3.13
CA VAL A 108 -9.13 -2.71 2.79
C VAL A 108 -8.17 -1.76 2.12
N ALA A 109 -8.38 -1.47 0.85
CA ALA A 109 -7.49 -0.59 0.08
C ALA A 109 -8.21 -0.12 -1.18
N PRO A 110 -7.75 0.99 -1.79
CA PRO A 110 -8.23 1.36 -3.12
C PRO A 110 -7.98 0.22 -4.12
N PRO A 111 -8.77 0.11 -5.19
CA PRO A 111 -8.73 -1.06 -6.08
C PRO A 111 -7.34 -1.41 -6.60
N LYS A 112 -6.55 -0.41 -6.99
CA LYS A 112 -5.21 -0.65 -7.52
C LYS A 112 -4.28 -1.24 -6.45
N MET A 113 -4.28 -0.65 -5.26
CA MET A 113 -3.47 -1.14 -4.15
C MET A 113 -3.94 -2.51 -3.68
N LEU A 114 -5.25 -2.73 -3.67
CA LEU A 114 -5.83 -4.00 -3.28
C LEU A 114 -5.35 -5.14 -4.19
N GLY A 115 -5.32 -4.90 -5.49
CA GLY A 115 -4.79 -5.87 -6.45
C GLY A 115 -3.32 -6.18 -6.22
N LEU A 116 -2.51 -5.15 -5.95
CA LEU A 116 -1.09 -5.33 -5.67
C LEU A 116 -0.85 -6.08 -4.36
N LEU A 117 -1.64 -5.80 -3.34
CA LEU A 117 -1.55 -6.52 -2.07
C LEU A 117 -1.88 -8.01 -2.27
N ARG A 118 -2.96 -8.29 -2.99
CA ARG A 118 -3.33 -9.68 -3.27
C ARG A 118 -2.21 -10.43 -3.98
N GLN A 119 -1.60 -9.80 -4.98
CA GLN A 119 -0.50 -10.40 -5.72
C GLN A 119 0.76 -10.56 -4.87
N SER A 120 0.92 -9.74 -3.86
CA SER A 120 2.10 -9.78 -2.98
C SER A 120 2.00 -10.85 -1.91
N LEU A 121 0.81 -11.37 -1.65
CA LEU A 121 0.61 -12.38 -0.62
C LEU A 121 1.00 -13.77 -1.11
N PRO A 122 1.80 -14.52 -0.33
CA PRO A 122 1.98 -15.95 -0.60
C PRO A 122 0.65 -16.70 -0.56
N THR A 123 0.62 -17.84 -1.21
CA THR A 123 -0.58 -18.68 -1.30
C THR A 123 -1.19 -18.97 0.07
N GLN A 124 -0.34 -19.24 1.06
CA GLN A 124 -0.81 -19.55 2.42
C GLN A 124 -1.50 -18.35 3.07
N SER A 125 -0.98 -17.14 2.87
CA SER A 125 -1.65 -15.95 3.37
C SER A 125 -2.93 -15.66 2.59
N GLN A 126 -2.93 -15.88 1.28
CA GLN A 126 -4.14 -15.71 0.48
C GLN A 126 -5.26 -16.64 0.95
N SER A 127 -4.93 -17.84 1.37
CA SER A 127 -5.93 -18.79 1.86
C SER A 127 -6.64 -18.33 3.12
N MET A 128 -6.06 -17.37 3.84
CA MET A 128 -6.66 -16.81 5.05
C MET A 128 -7.54 -15.58 4.76
N LEU A 129 -7.61 -15.13 3.50
CA LEU A 129 -8.45 -13.99 3.13
C LEU A 129 -9.92 -14.31 3.34
N ALA A 130 -10.56 -13.54 4.21
CA ALA A 130 -11.98 -13.58 4.46
C ALA A 130 -12.74 -12.47 3.75
N GLY A 131 -12.05 -11.42 3.32
CA GLY A 131 -12.66 -10.32 2.60
C GLY A 131 -11.65 -9.37 1.99
N GLU A 132 -12.07 -8.75 0.89
CA GLU A 132 -11.33 -7.71 0.21
C GLU A 132 -12.30 -6.56 -0.05
N ILE A 133 -11.97 -5.38 0.44
CA ILE A 133 -12.85 -4.22 0.40
C ILE A 133 -12.15 -3.11 -0.38
N PRO A 134 -12.66 -2.77 -1.59
CA PRO A 134 -12.02 -1.77 -2.43
C PRO A 134 -12.42 -0.36 -2.02
N LYS A 135 -11.97 0.08 -0.85
CA LYS A 135 -12.25 1.40 -0.32
C LYS A 135 -11.00 2.04 0.24
N ASP A 136 -10.90 3.35 0.10
CA ASP A 136 -9.79 4.15 0.60
C ASP A 136 -10.12 4.67 2.00
N LEU A 137 -9.76 3.91 3.02
CA LEU A 137 -10.09 4.23 4.40
C LEU A 137 -8.87 4.45 5.29
N ALA A 138 -7.66 4.50 4.74
CA ALA A 138 -6.44 4.63 5.53
C ALA A 138 -6.38 5.93 6.32
N ARG A 139 -7.10 6.96 5.89
CA ARG A 139 -7.16 8.25 6.56
C ARG A 139 -8.41 8.42 7.42
N HIS A 140 -9.25 7.41 7.46
CA HIS A 140 -10.50 7.45 8.23
C HIS A 140 -10.32 6.80 9.59
N GLY A 141 -11.26 7.09 10.50
CA GLY A 141 -11.24 6.52 11.82
C GLY A 141 -11.68 5.07 11.85
N THR A 142 -11.53 4.45 13.02
CA THR A 142 -11.86 3.04 13.22
C THR A 142 -13.33 2.73 12.98
N ASP A 143 -14.22 3.67 13.22
CA ASP A 143 -15.66 3.48 12.99
C ASP A 143 -15.95 3.24 11.52
N ALA A 144 -15.32 4.00 10.63
CA ALA A 144 -15.49 3.82 9.19
C ALA A 144 -14.98 2.45 8.73
N ILE A 145 -13.90 1.98 9.33
CA ILE A 145 -13.33 0.68 9.02
C ILE A 145 -14.28 -0.44 9.47
N LEU A 146 -14.76 -0.36 10.71
CA LEU A 146 -15.67 -1.36 11.26
C LEU A 146 -16.97 -1.45 10.46
N ASN A 147 -17.45 -0.32 9.93
CA ASN A 147 -18.70 -0.27 9.19
C ASN A 147 -18.63 -1.02 7.85
N VAL A 148 -17.46 -1.20 7.28
CA VAL A 148 -17.33 -1.85 5.97
C VAL A 148 -16.97 -3.34 6.09
N ILE A 149 -16.59 -3.81 7.26
CA ILE A 149 -16.22 -5.20 7.46
C ILE A 149 -17.48 -6.04 7.63
N PRO A 150 -17.65 -7.10 6.81
CA PRO A 150 -18.81 -7.96 6.95
C PRO A 150 -18.86 -8.63 8.33
N ARG A 151 -20.00 -8.57 8.97
CA ARG A 151 -20.17 -9.13 10.32
C ARG A 151 -19.96 -10.64 10.35
N ASP A 152 -20.35 -11.32 9.30
CA ASP A 152 -20.17 -12.77 9.20
C ASP A 152 -18.69 -13.21 9.22
N THR A 153 -17.78 -12.28 8.94
CA THR A 153 -16.34 -12.53 9.09
C THR A 153 -15.98 -13.04 10.49
N PHE A 154 -16.71 -12.61 11.49
CA PHE A 154 -16.41 -12.92 12.88
C PHE A 154 -17.09 -14.20 13.42
N PHE A 155 -17.96 -14.80 12.62
CA PHE A 155 -18.82 -15.87 13.13
C PHE A 155 -18.57 -17.25 12.49
N GLN A 156 -17.47 -17.40 11.79
CA GLN A 156 -17.17 -18.70 11.20
C GLN A 156 -16.16 -19.50 12.02
#